data_b582aaaa122cbff00467dfa6b5c4673a
#
_entry.id   b582aaaa122cbff00467dfa6b5c4673a
#
_cell.length_a   1.000
_cell.length_b   1.000
_cell.length_c   1.000
_cell.angle_alpha   90.00
_cell.angle_beta   90.00
_cell.angle_gamma   90.00
#
_symmetry.space_group_name_H-M   'P 1'
#
loop_
_entity.id
_entity.type
_entity.pdbx_description
1 polymer ?
#
loop_
_entity_poly.entity_id
_entity_poly.type
_entity_poly.pdbx_seq_one_letter_code
_entity_poly.pdbx_strand_id
1 'polypeptide(L)'
;MKCALYGMVLFLLFTVKNVDAQEPIPLTNNTVDPKGLYLGGLISTNGWGGELRYVFNKRFTIRTGYETLNLTENIDFEQDDIDFDASIDYKTGSVFLLGDFNYTRNLYISAGVMFNSFNPEVTGEAVSGLQYGDITIPASMIGDFTITISPGLKISPYGSLGVRSFLGKKKRGIWTTEIGCFYMGAPQVDIEATGLIAPTADPALGQEEMLEYQIEQYKFYPVIKMGIAIKLF
;
A
#
# COMPACT_ATOMS: atom_id res chain seq x y z
N MET A 1 15.14 -8.80 5.94
CA MET A 1 14.38 -7.95 5.00
C MET A 1 15.09 -7.62 3.68
N LYS A 2 16.40 -7.43 3.60
CA LYS A 2 17.10 -7.11 2.33
C LYS A 2 17.05 -8.23 1.27
N CYS A 3 17.01 -9.51 1.66
CA CYS A 3 16.98 -10.64 0.72
C CYS A 3 15.65 -10.85 0.00
N ALA A 4 14.50 -10.51 0.61
CA ALA A 4 13.19 -10.66 -0.01
C ALA A 4 12.96 -9.63 -1.14
N LEU A 5 13.48 -8.41 -0.97
CA LEU A 5 13.38 -7.35 -1.98
C LEU A 5 14.19 -7.68 -3.24
N TYR A 6 15.38 -8.28 -3.09
CA TYR A 6 16.20 -8.73 -4.22
C TYR A 6 15.58 -9.91 -4.99
N GLY A 7 14.90 -10.82 -4.28
CA GLY A 7 14.17 -11.93 -4.91
C GLY A 7 13.03 -11.47 -5.80
N MET A 8 12.27 -10.45 -5.35
CA MET A 8 11.13 -9.92 -6.11
C MET A 8 11.56 -9.12 -7.34
N VAL A 9 12.66 -8.36 -7.25
CA VAL A 9 13.23 -7.63 -8.39
C VAL A 9 13.83 -8.60 -9.42
N LEU A 10 14.46 -9.68 -8.98
CA LEU A 10 15.04 -10.69 -9.87
C LEU A 10 13.96 -11.50 -10.61
N PHE A 11 12.82 -11.78 -9.97
CA PHE A 11 11.68 -12.48 -10.60
C PHE A 11 11.03 -11.64 -11.71
N LEU A 12 10.94 -10.31 -11.52
CA LEU A 12 10.45 -9.36 -12.52
C LEU A 12 11.37 -9.27 -13.76
N LEU A 13 12.68 -9.45 -13.60
CA LEU A 13 13.64 -9.40 -14.69
C LEU A 13 13.66 -10.70 -15.52
N PHE A 14 13.26 -11.84 -14.93
CA PHE A 14 13.22 -13.13 -15.64
C PHE A 14 12.00 -13.30 -16.54
N THR A 15 10.91 -12.59 -16.31
CA THR A 15 9.69 -12.68 -17.13
C THR A 15 9.75 -11.89 -18.43
N VAL A 16 10.79 -11.07 -18.65
CA VAL A 16 10.94 -10.24 -19.86
C VAL A 16 11.68 -10.95 -21.00
N LYS A 17 12.25 -12.14 -20.79
CA LYS A 17 13.17 -12.78 -21.76
C LYS A 17 12.55 -13.60 -22.88
N ASN A 18 11.23 -13.70 -23.00
CA ASN A 18 10.61 -14.43 -24.14
C ASN A 18 9.46 -13.64 -24.77
N VAL A 19 9.73 -12.42 -25.20
CA VAL A 19 8.90 -11.80 -26.24
C VAL A 19 9.60 -12.09 -27.57
N ASP A 20 9.36 -13.26 -28.12
CA ASP A 20 9.64 -13.50 -29.51
C ASP A 20 8.93 -12.41 -30.32
N ALA A 21 9.72 -11.74 -31.17
CA ALA A 21 9.21 -10.79 -32.12
C ALA A 21 8.27 -11.54 -33.07
N GLN A 22 6.99 -11.63 -32.72
CA GLN A 22 5.98 -12.12 -33.66
C GLN A 22 5.99 -11.18 -34.84
N GLU A 23 6.12 -11.80 -36.02
CA GLU A 23 5.97 -11.14 -37.32
C GLU A 23 4.74 -10.22 -37.31
N PRO A 24 4.80 -9.05 -37.97
CA PRO A 24 3.70 -8.11 -38.00
C PRO A 24 2.46 -8.78 -38.59
N ILE A 25 1.52 -9.16 -37.74
CA ILE A 25 0.20 -9.64 -38.15
C ILE A 25 -0.40 -8.57 -39.04
N PRO A 26 -0.84 -8.87 -40.25
CA PRO A 26 -1.41 -7.89 -41.16
C PRO A 26 -2.55 -7.18 -40.48
N LEU A 27 -2.48 -5.86 -40.45
CA LEU A 27 -3.46 -4.94 -39.82
C LEU A 27 -4.78 -5.04 -40.60
N THR A 28 -5.59 -6.06 -40.31
CA THR A 28 -7.01 -5.98 -40.65
C THR A 28 -7.59 -4.86 -39.77
N ASN A 29 -8.06 -3.80 -40.40
CA ASN A 29 -8.59 -2.56 -39.85
C ASN A 29 -9.91 -2.71 -39.10
N ASN A 30 -10.10 -3.75 -38.29
CA ASN A 30 -11.17 -3.84 -37.30
C ASN A 30 -10.70 -3.20 -36.00
N THR A 31 -10.59 -1.86 -35.99
CA THR A 31 -10.34 -1.07 -34.77
C THR A 31 -11.59 -1.09 -33.92
N VAL A 32 -11.75 -2.13 -33.11
CA VAL A 32 -12.76 -2.11 -32.04
C VAL A 32 -12.46 -0.89 -31.18
N ASP A 33 -13.41 0.03 -31.08
CA ASP A 33 -13.29 1.22 -30.27
C ASP A 33 -13.21 0.78 -28.78
N PRO A 34 -12.14 1.15 -28.04
CA PRO A 34 -12.02 0.82 -26.64
C PRO A 34 -12.95 1.66 -25.75
N LYS A 35 -13.67 2.65 -26.31
CA LYS A 35 -14.60 3.50 -25.57
C LYS A 35 -15.65 2.67 -24.83
N GLY A 36 -15.90 3.02 -23.58
CA GLY A 36 -16.91 2.36 -22.75
C GLY A 36 -16.52 2.26 -21.28
N LEU A 37 -17.42 1.67 -20.50
CA LEU A 37 -17.26 1.41 -19.09
C LEU A 37 -16.71 0.00 -18.87
N TYR A 38 -15.73 -0.09 -17.99
CA TYR A 38 -15.12 -1.35 -17.58
C TYR A 38 -15.21 -1.49 -16.06
N LEU A 39 -15.45 -2.70 -15.59
CA LEU A 39 -15.40 -3.09 -14.19
C LEU A 39 -14.28 -4.11 -14.02
N GLY A 40 -13.48 -3.94 -12.99
CA GLY A 40 -12.32 -4.81 -12.75
C GLY A 40 -11.97 -5.03 -11.31
N GLY A 41 -11.08 -5.99 -11.11
CA GLY A 41 -10.36 -6.22 -9.87
C GLY A 41 -8.91 -5.79 -10.00
N LEU A 42 -8.31 -5.44 -8.88
CA LEU A 42 -6.90 -5.06 -8.80
C LEU A 42 -6.24 -5.63 -7.55
N ILE A 43 -4.93 -5.79 -7.65
CA ILE A 43 -4.04 -6.08 -6.53
C ILE A 43 -2.87 -5.10 -6.58
N SER A 44 -2.41 -4.67 -5.43
CA SER A 44 -1.31 -3.72 -5.31
C SER A 44 -0.54 -3.91 -4.00
N THR A 45 0.57 -3.21 -3.84
CA THR A 45 1.27 -3.12 -2.56
C THR A 45 0.45 -2.44 -1.47
N ASN A 46 -0.60 -1.68 -1.86
CA ASN A 46 -1.54 -1.02 -0.96
C ASN A 46 -2.80 -1.86 -0.68
N GLY A 47 -2.88 -3.08 -1.25
CA GLY A 47 -3.97 -4.02 -1.03
C GLY A 47 -4.61 -4.56 -2.29
N TRP A 48 -5.79 -5.13 -2.13
CA TRP A 48 -6.61 -5.67 -3.21
C TRP A 48 -7.99 -4.99 -3.20
N GLY A 49 -8.64 -4.99 -4.34
CA GLY A 49 -9.93 -4.33 -4.44
C GLY A 49 -10.52 -4.33 -5.83
N GLY A 50 -11.33 -3.33 -6.10
CA GLY A 50 -12.05 -3.18 -7.36
C GLY A 50 -11.92 -1.79 -7.97
N GLU A 51 -12.06 -1.72 -9.29
CA GLU A 51 -12.04 -0.46 -10.01
C GLU A 51 -13.16 -0.36 -11.05
N LEU A 52 -13.63 0.84 -11.24
CA LEU A 52 -14.45 1.27 -12.35
C LEU A 52 -13.60 2.16 -13.26
N ARG A 53 -13.60 1.86 -14.55
CA ARG A 53 -12.78 2.53 -15.54
C ARG A 53 -13.64 2.97 -16.70
N TYR A 54 -13.66 4.26 -17.01
CA TYR A 54 -14.33 4.79 -18.20
C TYR A 54 -13.31 5.28 -19.22
N VAL A 55 -13.29 4.62 -20.37
CA VAL A 55 -12.42 4.98 -21.49
C VAL A 55 -13.19 5.96 -22.40
N PHE A 56 -12.81 7.23 -22.39
CA PHE A 56 -13.42 8.28 -23.23
C PHE A 56 -13.01 8.13 -24.69
N ASN A 57 -11.72 7.90 -24.90
CA ASN A 57 -11.11 7.76 -26.22
C ASN A 57 -9.78 7.01 -26.11
N LYS A 58 -9.05 6.92 -27.21
CA LYS A 58 -7.75 6.20 -27.24
C LYS A 58 -6.69 6.83 -26.34
N ARG A 59 -6.84 8.12 -25.94
CA ARG A 59 -5.83 8.87 -25.15
C ARG A 59 -6.23 9.04 -23.69
N PHE A 60 -7.50 9.17 -23.37
CA PHE A 60 -7.97 9.52 -22.03
C PHE A 60 -8.87 8.46 -21.42
N THR A 61 -8.58 8.12 -20.18
CA THR A 61 -9.37 7.22 -19.33
C THR A 61 -9.48 7.85 -17.95
N ILE A 62 -10.62 7.72 -17.30
CA ILE A 62 -10.77 8.01 -15.88
C ILE A 62 -11.06 6.68 -15.20
N ARG A 63 -10.50 6.51 -14.01
CA ARG A 63 -10.75 5.34 -13.16
C ARG A 63 -10.87 5.75 -11.71
N THR A 64 -11.79 5.07 -11.04
CA THR A 64 -11.99 5.17 -9.60
C THR A 64 -12.09 3.77 -9.03
N GLY A 65 -11.73 3.60 -7.79
CA GLY A 65 -11.77 2.30 -7.15
C GLY A 65 -11.42 2.38 -5.68
N TYR A 66 -11.42 1.21 -5.09
CA TYR A 66 -11.08 0.99 -3.68
C TYR A 66 -10.13 -0.19 -3.57
N GLU A 67 -9.15 -0.07 -2.71
CA GLU A 67 -8.22 -1.14 -2.34
C GLU A 67 -8.00 -1.14 -0.82
N THR A 68 -7.78 -2.31 -0.25
CA THR A 68 -7.53 -2.48 1.18
C THR A 68 -6.62 -3.67 1.46
N LEU A 69 -5.82 -3.56 2.50
CA LEU A 69 -4.99 -4.63 3.05
C LEU A 69 -5.01 -4.54 4.57
N ASN A 70 -5.34 -5.65 5.20
CA ASN A 70 -5.24 -5.82 6.64
C ASN A 70 -4.41 -7.09 6.89
N LEU A 71 -3.29 -6.94 7.58
CA LEU A 71 -2.42 -8.03 7.99
C LEU A 71 -2.16 -7.87 9.48
N THR A 72 -2.39 -8.92 10.24
CA THR A 72 -2.10 -8.98 11.68
C THR A 72 -1.04 -10.04 11.91
N GLU A 73 0.05 -9.66 12.58
CA GLU A 73 1.14 -10.55 12.97
C GLU A 73 1.40 -10.40 14.46
N ASN A 74 1.48 -11.51 15.17
CA ASN A 74 1.83 -11.53 16.58
C ASN A 74 3.34 -11.74 16.72
N ILE A 75 3.97 -11.00 17.61
CA ILE A 75 5.41 -11.04 17.86
C ILE A 75 5.63 -11.01 19.37
N ASP A 76 6.29 -12.02 19.89
CA ASP A 76 6.76 -12.04 21.26
C ASP A 76 8.17 -11.45 21.30
N PHE A 77 8.43 -10.53 22.20
CA PHE A 77 9.76 -9.99 22.41
C PHE A 77 10.04 -9.75 23.89
N GLU A 78 11.29 -9.82 24.26
CA GLU A 78 11.79 -9.57 25.61
C GLU A 78 12.55 -8.23 25.61
N GLN A 79 12.22 -7.37 26.56
CA GLN A 79 12.96 -6.12 26.78
C GLN A 79 13.07 -5.86 28.29
N ASP A 80 14.31 -5.60 28.74
CA ASP A 80 14.66 -5.30 30.15
C ASP A 80 14.14 -6.38 31.12
N ASP A 81 14.34 -7.68 30.78
CA ASP A 81 13.87 -8.84 31.53
C ASP A 81 12.32 -8.94 31.67
N ILE A 82 11.57 -8.26 30.80
CA ILE A 82 10.11 -8.31 30.69
C ILE A 82 9.73 -8.91 29.34
N ASP A 83 8.89 -9.95 29.36
CA ASP A 83 8.30 -10.50 28.15
C ASP A 83 7.08 -9.67 27.75
N PHE A 84 7.04 -9.28 26.50
CA PHE A 84 5.91 -8.59 25.88
C PHE A 84 5.30 -9.46 24.79
N ASP A 85 3.99 -9.57 24.80
CA ASP A 85 3.20 -10.09 23.69
C ASP A 85 2.71 -8.90 22.86
N ALA A 86 3.18 -8.81 21.63
CA ALA A 86 2.86 -7.70 20.76
C ALA A 86 2.16 -8.15 19.49
N SER A 87 1.24 -7.34 19.03
CA SER A 87 0.54 -7.51 17.76
C SER A 87 0.79 -6.32 16.85
N ILE A 88 1.16 -6.60 15.60
CA ILE A 88 1.30 -5.60 14.55
C ILE A 88 0.12 -5.72 13.61
N ASP A 89 -0.78 -4.75 13.63
CA ASP A 89 -1.89 -4.61 12.71
C ASP A 89 -1.49 -3.66 11.56
N TYR A 90 -1.07 -4.23 10.44
CA TYR A 90 -0.76 -3.45 9.26
C TYR A 90 -2.03 -3.18 8.46
N LYS A 91 -2.63 -2.00 8.68
CA LYS A 91 -3.85 -1.55 8.02
C LYS A 91 -3.51 -0.51 6.96
N THR A 92 -3.81 -0.79 5.70
CA THR A 92 -3.63 0.17 4.62
C THR A 92 -4.74 0.02 3.59
N GLY A 93 -4.88 1.02 2.74
CA GLY A 93 -5.86 1.05 1.69
C GLY A 93 -6.12 2.45 1.17
N SER A 94 -6.94 2.55 0.15
CA SER A 94 -7.35 3.85 -0.37
C SER A 94 -8.59 3.75 -1.24
N VAL A 95 -9.34 4.85 -1.28
CA VAL A 95 -10.24 5.17 -2.39
C VAL A 95 -9.47 6.08 -3.34
N PHE A 96 -9.47 5.81 -4.63
CA PHE A 96 -8.72 6.61 -5.59
C PHE A 96 -9.58 7.15 -6.72
N LEU A 97 -9.16 8.30 -7.25
CA LEU A 97 -9.68 8.90 -8.49
C LEU A 97 -8.48 9.31 -9.36
N LEU A 98 -8.32 8.63 -10.50
CA LEU A 98 -7.16 8.77 -11.37
C LEU A 98 -7.56 9.07 -12.80
N GLY A 99 -6.78 9.93 -13.46
CA GLY A 99 -6.84 10.17 -14.89
C GLY A 99 -5.64 9.53 -15.57
N ASP A 100 -5.87 8.71 -16.59
CA ASP A 100 -4.82 8.09 -17.38
C ASP A 100 -4.69 8.82 -18.72
N PHE A 101 -3.47 9.20 -19.06
CA PHE A 101 -3.10 9.68 -20.39
C PHE A 101 -2.30 8.61 -21.11
N ASN A 102 -2.82 8.12 -22.22
CA ASN A 102 -2.18 7.09 -23.02
C ASN A 102 -1.21 7.74 -24.01
N TYR A 103 0.07 7.65 -23.72
CA TYR A 103 1.13 8.16 -24.60
C TYR A 103 1.28 7.31 -25.85
N THR A 104 1.22 5.98 -25.69
CA THR A 104 1.19 5.04 -26.81
C THR A 104 -0.02 4.11 -26.67
N ARG A 105 -0.13 3.11 -27.56
CA ARG A 105 -1.19 2.10 -27.50
C ARG A 105 -1.19 1.32 -26.18
N ASN A 106 -0.01 1.09 -25.61
CA ASN A 106 0.20 0.21 -24.47
C ASN A 106 0.71 0.96 -23.22
N LEU A 107 1.37 2.12 -23.39
CA LEU A 107 1.93 2.90 -22.29
C LEU A 107 0.98 4.02 -21.90
N TYR A 108 0.82 4.22 -20.59
CA TYR A 108 0.05 5.34 -20.04
C TYR A 108 0.75 5.94 -18.81
N ILE A 109 0.43 7.19 -18.57
CA ILE A 109 0.79 7.91 -17.35
C ILE A 109 -0.51 8.16 -16.60
N SER A 110 -0.52 7.93 -15.31
CA SER A 110 -1.66 8.27 -14.44
C SER A 110 -1.30 9.36 -13.46
N ALA A 111 -2.27 10.22 -13.21
CA ALA A 111 -2.20 11.20 -12.15
C ALA A 111 -3.58 11.34 -11.50
N GLY A 112 -3.60 11.67 -10.22
CA GLY A 112 -4.84 11.89 -9.49
C GLY A 112 -4.64 11.95 -7.99
N VAL A 113 -5.67 11.55 -7.26
CA VAL A 113 -5.69 11.59 -5.80
C VAL A 113 -6.07 10.25 -5.22
N MET A 114 -5.49 9.94 -4.07
CA MET A 114 -5.81 8.80 -3.23
C MET A 114 -6.28 9.32 -1.86
N PHE A 115 -7.45 8.89 -1.44
CA PHE A 115 -7.94 9.08 -0.08
C PHE A 115 -7.37 7.94 0.76
N ASN A 116 -6.30 8.23 1.47
CA ASN A 116 -5.44 7.27 2.13
C ASN A 116 -6.02 6.81 3.46
N SER A 117 -6.06 5.49 3.69
CA SER A 117 -6.46 4.84 4.93
C SER A 117 -5.29 4.11 5.60
N PHE A 118 -4.06 4.58 5.37
CA PHE A 118 -2.87 4.04 6.01
C PHE A 118 -2.92 4.30 7.52
N ASN A 119 -2.99 3.23 8.32
CA ASN A 119 -3.11 3.31 9.77
C ASN A 119 -2.54 2.03 10.43
N PRO A 120 -1.23 1.75 10.27
CA PRO A 120 -0.60 0.65 11.01
C PRO A 120 -0.63 0.93 12.51
N GLU A 121 -0.89 -0.13 13.28
CA GLU A 121 -1.00 -0.09 14.72
C GLU A 121 -0.12 -1.20 15.33
N VAL A 122 0.61 -0.88 16.36
CA VAL A 122 1.39 -1.84 17.14
C VAL A 122 0.88 -1.79 18.56
N THR A 123 0.31 -2.88 19.03
CA THR A 123 -0.13 -3.04 20.43
C THR A 123 0.79 -4.01 21.12
N GLY A 124 1.06 -3.79 22.41
CA GLY A 124 1.84 -4.71 23.20
C GLY A 124 1.41 -4.68 24.65
N GLU A 125 1.40 -5.84 25.29
CA GLU A 125 1.11 -6.01 26.72
C GLU A 125 2.24 -6.79 27.40
N ALA A 126 2.55 -6.40 28.62
CA ALA A 126 3.51 -7.16 29.44
C ALA A 126 2.87 -8.46 29.92
N VAL A 127 3.50 -9.61 29.64
CA VAL A 127 3.02 -10.94 30.06
C VAL A 127 3.82 -11.49 31.24
N SER A 128 5.05 -11.01 31.47
CA SER A 128 5.85 -11.36 32.64
C SER A 128 5.98 -10.19 33.61
N GLY A 129 6.14 -10.48 34.89
CA GLY A 129 6.40 -9.46 35.89
C GLY A 129 7.89 -9.15 35.98
N LEU A 130 8.25 -7.91 36.35
CA LEU A 130 9.62 -7.49 36.61
C LEU A 130 10.00 -7.83 38.05
N GLN A 131 11.13 -8.51 38.27
CA GLN A 131 11.71 -8.73 39.59
C GLN A 131 12.89 -7.79 39.82
N TYR A 132 12.73 -6.88 40.78
CA TYR A 132 13.80 -5.93 41.16
C TYR A 132 14.19 -6.19 42.63
N GLY A 133 15.24 -6.98 42.85
CA GLY A 133 15.64 -7.45 44.17
C GLY A 133 14.55 -8.35 44.81
N ASP A 134 14.07 -7.93 45.96
CA ASP A 134 12.99 -8.64 46.70
C ASP A 134 11.59 -8.16 46.31
N ILE A 135 11.48 -7.21 45.38
CA ILE A 135 10.20 -6.65 44.94
C ILE A 135 9.83 -7.29 43.59
N THR A 136 8.62 -7.86 43.52
CA THR A 136 8.03 -8.36 42.28
C THR A 136 6.93 -7.41 41.85
N ILE A 137 7.08 -6.82 40.65
CA ILE A 137 6.08 -5.99 39.99
C ILE A 137 5.29 -6.90 39.05
N PRO A 138 3.99 -7.13 39.28
CA PRO A 138 3.23 -8.00 38.41
C PRO A 138 3.02 -7.35 37.02
N ALA A 139 2.89 -8.16 35.96
CA ALA A 139 2.66 -7.72 34.59
C ALA A 139 1.52 -6.70 34.45
N SER A 140 0.42 -6.92 35.19
CA SER A 140 -0.74 -6.01 35.18
C SER A 140 -0.46 -4.57 35.70
N MET A 141 0.65 -4.37 36.40
CA MET A 141 1.09 -3.04 36.82
C MET A 141 2.03 -2.38 35.82
N ILE A 142 2.73 -3.17 34.99
CA ILE A 142 3.62 -2.67 33.95
C ILE A 142 2.80 -1.94 32.90
N GLY A 143 1.71 -2.55 32.45
CA GLY A 143 0.74 -1.95 31.52
C GLY A 143 0.88 -2.43 30.10
N ASP A 144 0.12 -1.80 29.24
CA ASP A 144 0.03 -2.01 27.79
C ASP A 144 0.37 -0.73 27.05
N PHE A 145 0.75 -0.87 25.78
CA PHE A 145 0.99 0.26 24.90
C PHE A 145 0.37 0.05 23.53
N THR A 146 0.02 1.15 22.88
CA THR A 146 -0.45 1.21 21.51
C THR A 146 0.28 2.33 20.78
N ILE A 147 0.89 1.99 19.64
CA ILE A 147 1.55 2.95 18.76
C ILE A 147 0.81 2.95 17.44
N THR A 148 0.22 4.08 17.08
CA THR A 148 -0.52 4.27 15.84
C THR A 148 0.25 5.18 14.90
N ILE A 149 0.42 4.77 13.64
CA ILE A 149 1.07 5.59 12.61
C ILE A 149 0.02 6.05 11.62
N SER A 150 -0.11 7.36 11.46
CA SER A 150 -1.06 7.99 10.56
C SER A 150 -0.35 8.74 9.42
N PRO A 151 -0.98 8.87 8.23
CA PRO A 151 -0.42 9.67 7.15
C PRO A 151 -0.57 11.16 7.47
N GLY A 152 0.45 11.95 7.17
CA GLY A 152 0.37 13.42 7.30
C GLY A 152 -0.67 14.06 6.37
N LEU A 153 -1.00 13.38 5.26
CA LEU A 153 -2.05 13.79 4.32
C LEU A 153 -3.05 12.66 4.08
N LYS A 154 -4.30 12.89 4.43
CA LYS A 154 -5.41 11.98 4.13
C LYS A 154 -5.75 11.95 2.63
N ILE A 155 -5.55 13.07 1.92
CA ILE A 155 -5.72 13.19 0.47
C ILE A 155 -4.33 13.31 -0.13
N SER A 156 -3.86 12.23 -0.72
CA SER A 156 -2.50 12.08 -1.23
C SER A 156 -2.47 12.23 -2.75
N PRO A 157 -1.69 13.14 -3.32
CA PRO A 157 -1.46 13.17 -4.76
C PRO A 157 -0.73 11.88 -5.19
N TYR A 158 -1.17 11.31 -6.30
CA TYR A 158 -0.67 10.07 -6.88
C TYR A 158 -0.16 10.29 -8.29
N GLY A 159 0.94 9.60 -8.63
CA GLY A 159 1.47 9.55 -9.99
C GLY A 159 2.03 8.18 -10.31
N SER A 160 1.79 7.69 -11.52
CA SER A 160 2.31 6.40 -11.97
C SER A 160 2.59 6.34 -13.46
N LEU A 161 3.41 5.35 -13.83
CA LEU A 161 3.64 4.90 -15.20
C LEU A 161 3.13 3.47 -15.31
N GLY A 162 2.39 3.17 -16.38
CA GLY A 162 1.82 1.85 -16.54
C GLY A 162 1.82 1.34 -17.98
N VAL A 163 1.67 0.04 -18.08
CA VAL A 163 1.43 -0.68 -19.33
C VAL A 163 0.04 -1.29 -19.29
N ARG A 164 -0.62 -1.30 -20.44
CA ARG A 164 -1.91 -1.95 -20.62
C ARG A 164 -1.92 -2.83 -21.85
N SER A 165 -2.67 -3.90 -21.78
CA SER A 165 -2.94 -4.81 -22.90
C SER A 165 -4.42 -5.07 -23.00
N PHE A 166 -4.95 -5.07 -24.22
CA PHE A 166 -6.33 -5.49 -24.46
C PHE A 166 -6.40 -7.00 -24.66
N LEU A 167 -7.30 -7.64 -23.94
CA LEU A 167 -7.50 -9.08 -23.96
C LEU A 167 -8.62 -9.48 -24.91
N GLY A 168 -8.39 -10.56 -25.63
CA GLY A 168 -9.36 -11.18 -26.54
C GLY A 168 -9.52 -10.45 -27.87
N LYS A 169 -10.06 -11.18 -28.89
CA LYS A 169 -10.27 -10.66 -30.25
C LYS A 169 -11.20 -9.44 -30.29
N LYS A 170 -12.18 -9.36 -29.40
CA LYS A 170 -13.15 -8.25 -29.29
C LYS A 170 -12.67 -7.14 -28.36
N LYS A 171 -11.44 -7.22 -27.80
CA LYS A 171 -10.86 -6.25 -26.86
C LYS A 171 -11.78 -5.89 -25.69
N ARG A 172 -12.53 -6.87 -25.17
CA ARG A 172 -13.45 -6.69 -24.05
C ARG A 172 -12.76 -6.73 -22.69
N GLY A 173 -11.54 -7.27 -22.61
CA GLY A 173 -10.72 -7.26 -21.42
C GLY A 173 -9.60 -6.25 -21.53
N ILE A 174 -9.20 -5.71 -20.39
CA ILE A 174 -8.02 -4.86 -20.23
C ILE A 174 -7.21 -5.45 -19.07
N TRP A 175 -5.93 -5.69 -19.32
CA TRP A 175 -4.91 -5.98 -18.32
C TRP A 175 -4.05 -4.75 -18.13
N THR A 176 -3.76 -4.38 -16.89
CA THR A 176 -2.87 -3.26 -16.56
C THR A 176 -1.83 -3.67 -15.55
N THR A 177 -0.63 -3.12 -15.69
CA THR A 177 0.42 -3.15 -14.67
C THR A 177 1.00 -1.75 -14.59
N GLU A 178 1.15 -1.22 -13.38
CA GLU A 178 1.69 0.11 -13.16
C GLU A 178 2.63 0.14 -11.95
N ILE A 179 3.57 1.06 -12.00
CA ILE A 179 4.44 1.45 -10.90
C ILE A 179 4.28 2.95 -10.67
N GLY A 180 4.09 3.32 -9.44
CA GLY A 180 3.85 4.70 -9.07
C GLY A 180 4.18 4.97 -7.61
N CYS A 181 3.79 6.14 -7.16
CA CYS A 181 3.86 6.51 -5.76
C CYS A 181 2.78 7.53 -5.43
N PHE A 182 2.39 7.59 -4.18
CA PHE A 182 1.64 8.72 -3.64
C PHE A 182 2.44 9.42 -2.55
N TYR A 183 2.22 10.71 -2.43
CA TYR A 183 2.82 11.53 -1.39
C TYR A 183 1.86 11.60 -0.21
N MET A 184 2.20 10.95 0.89
CA MET A 184 1.35 10.88 2.07
C MET A 184 1.69 11.91 3.16
N GLY A 185 2.65 12.79 2.90
CA GLY A 185 3.16 13.73 3.90
C GLY A 185 4.08 13.05 4.92
N ALA A 186 4.57 13.82 5.89
CA ALA A 186 5.31 13.26 7.00
C ALA A 186 4.36 12.41 7.85
N PRO A 187 4.68 11.12 8.09
CA PRO A 187 3.87 10.28 8.97
C PRO A 187 3.83 10.88 10.38
N GLN A 188 2.69 10.73 11.05
CA GLN A 188 2.48 11.13 12.44
C GLN A 188 2.39 9.88 13.30
N VAL A 189 2.95 9.96 14.50
CA VAL A 189 2.96 8.89 15.49
C VAL A 189 2.11 9.33 16.67
N ASP A 190 1.26 8.44 17.15
CA ASP A 190 0.48 8.61 18.38
C ASP A 190 0.80 7.42 19.29
N ILE A 191 1.19 7.70 20.53
CA ILE A 191 1.58 6.71 21.53
C ILE A 191 0.60 6.78 22.69
N GLU A 192 -0.09 5.69 22.93
CA GLU A 192 -0.89 5.48 24.12
C GLU A 192 -0.22 4.40 24.98
N ALA A 193 -0.10 4.64 26.29
CA ALA A 193 0.45 3.65 27.23
C ALA A 193 -0.26 3.77 28.59
N THR A 194 -0.32 2.62 29.28
CA THR A 194 -0.94 2.53 30.61
C THR A 194 0.05 2.01 31.65
N GLY A 195 -0.37 1.96 32.92
CA GLY A 195 0.43 1.41 34.00
C GLY A 195 1.73 2.17 34.28
N LEU A 196 2.79 1.45 34.58
CA LEU A 196 4.12 2.01 34.87
C LEU A 196 4.80 2.58 33.62
N ILE A 197 4.42 2.12 32.43
CA ILE A 197 4.95 2.63 31.15
C ILE A 197 4.16 3.85 30.65
N ALA A 198 3.05 4.26 31.30
CA ALA A 198 2.28 5.44 30.93
C ALA A 198 3.12 6.71 30.70
N PRO A 199 4.21 6.99 31.45
CA PRO A 199 5.05 8.15 31.16
C PRO A 199 5.70 8.14 29.79
N THR A 200 5.86 6.98 29.13
CA THR A 200 6.42 6.92 27.78
C THR A 200 5.51 7.53 26.72
N ALA A 201 4.21 7.62 27.00
CA ALA A 201 3.22 8.28 26.16
C ALA A 201 3.05 9.78 26.49
N ASP A 202 3.82 10.34 27.44
CA ASP A 202 3.73 11.76 27.77
C ASP A 202 4.38 12.60 26.65
N PRO A 203 3.61 13.45 25.96
CA PRO A 203 4.15 14.33 24.90
C PRO A 203 5.29 15.23 25.39
N ALA A 204 5.34 15.56 26.71
CA ALA A 204 6.40 16.37 27.28
C ALA A 204 7.78 15.69 27.24
N LEU A 205 7.82 14.35 27.09
CA LEU A 205 9.07 13.59 26.93
C LEU A 205 9.57 13.51 25.49
N GLY A 206 8.75 13.96 24.51
CA GLY A 206 9.15 14.10 23.12
C GLY A 206 9.42 12.76 22.41
N GLN A 207 8.88 11.63 22.90
CA GLN A 207 9.11 10.32 22.28
C GLN A 207 8.40 10.19 20.93
N GLU A 208 7.19 10.71 20.82
CA GLU A 208 6.46 10.79 19.55
C GLU A 208 7.25 11.59 18.52
N GLU A 209 7.75 12.79 18.88
CA GLU A 209 8.56 13.63 17.99
C GLU A 209 9.85 12.93 17.55
N MET A 210 10.48 12.16 18.45
CA MET A 210 11.69 11.38 18.10
C MET A 210 11.37 10.29 17.07
N LEU A 211 10.28 9.56 17.25
CA LEU A 211 9.84 8.53 16.31
C LEU A 211 9.43 9.16 14.97
N GLU A 212 8.65 10.25 15.00
CA GLU A 212 8.27 11.00 13.79
C GLU A 212 9.50 11.46 13.01
N TYR A 213 10.52 11.98 13.69
CA TYR A 213 11.78 12.40 13.05
C TYR A 213 12.48 11.24 12.34
N GLN A 214 12.48 10.04 12.93
CA GLN A 214 13.10 8.86 12.33
C GLN A 214 12.35 8.39 11.07
N ILE A 215 11.04 8.55 11.03
CA ILE A 215 10.20 8.12 9.91
C ILE A 215 9.83 9.25 8.93
N GLU A 216 10.24 10.50 9.21
CA GLU A 216 9.92 11.67 8.39
C GLU A 216 10.33 11.51 6.91
N GLN A 217 11.38 10.73 6.64
CA GLN A 217 11.84 10.45 5.28
C GLN A 217 10.84 9.63 4.45
N TYR A 218 9.91 8.90 5.07
CA TYR A 218 8.92 8.04 4.39
C TYR A 218 7.67 8.79 3.94
N LYS A 219 7.86 9.98 3.35
CA LYS A 219 6.76 10.83 2.81
C LYS A 219 6.13 10.26 1.54
N PHE A 220 6.83 9.33 0.86
CA PHE A 220 6.38 8.73 -0.39
C PHE A 220 6.12 7.24 -0.20
N TYR A 221 4.94 6.80 -0.58
CA TYR A 221 4.58 5.39 -0.56
C TYR A 221 4.64 4.82 -1.99
N PRO A 222 5.57 3.87 -2.26
CA PRO A 222 5.68 3.26 -3.57
C PRO A 222 4.54 2.26 -3.79
N VAL A 223 3.94 2.29 -4.98
CA VAL A 223 2.84 1.41 -5.37
C VAL A 223 3.19 0.64 -6.62
N ILE A 224 3.08 -0.68 -6.55
CA ILE A 224 3.03 -1.56 -7.71
C ILE A 224 1.61 -2.11 -7.77
N LYS A 225 0.93 -1.92 -8.91
CA LYS A 225 -0.48 -2.29 -9.08
C LYS A 225 -0.67 -3.11 -10.34
N MET A 226 -1.45 -4.17 -10.24
CA MET A 226 -1.90 -4.99 -11.35
C MET A 226 -3.42 -5.06 -11.35
N GLY A 227 -4.04 -4.96 -12.51
CA GLY A 227 -5.49 -5.00 -12.63
C GLY A 227 -5.97 -5.72 -13.87
N ILE A 228 -7.15 -6.27 -13.76
CA ILE A 228 -7.89 -6.84 -14.89
C ILE A 228 -9.31 -6.28 -14.87
N ALA A 229 -9.77 -5.80 -16.02
CA ALA A 229 -11.10 -5.23 -16.15
C ALA A 229 -11.81 -5.75 -17.39
N ILE A 230 -13.13 -5.84 -17.32
CA ILE A 230 -14.00 -6.35 -18.38
C ILE A 230 -14.94 -5.22 -18.81
N LYS A 231 -15.11 -5.05 -20.12
CA LYS A 231 -16.03 -4.08 -20.72
C LYS A 231 -17.47 -4.47 -20.42
N LEU A 232 -18.22 -3.54 -19.82
CA LEU A 232 -19.66 -3.69 -19.55
C LEU A 232 -20.47 -3.27 -20.79
N PHE A 233 -20.18 -2.08 -21.34
CA PHE A 233 -20.83 -1.54 -22.54
C PHE A 233 -19.96 -0.49 -23.27
#